data_1d497fb021c28c1d1e32a4a8401290f4
#
_entry.id   1d497fb021c28c1d1e32a4a8401290f4
#
_cell.length_a   1.000
_cell.length_b   1.000
_cell.length_c   1.000
_cell.angle_alpha   90.00
_cell.angle_beta   90.00
_cell.angle_gamma   90.00
#
_symmetry.space_group_name_H-M   'P 1'
#
loop_
_entity.id
_entity.type
_entity.pdbx_description
1 polymer ?
#
loop_
_entity_poly.entity_id
_entity_poly.type
_entity_poly.pdbx_seq_one_letter_code
_entity_poly.pdbx_strand_id
1 'polypeptide(L)'
;MSANIKPLIKEDFKHSFSSASKFVKNPSEWICHYGLGLRSPSNAAMTRGNLAEFGTYYKIKRGMNGKDGKAFSKLIEHRFKKLKFLNADNEIKNAIDIAVHFEKILYERQLRDIKSYQREEIKKVEGLKYPVRMFTDFEFENLIVDAKSTLRLPSTPKIDHIRQQGLYSKLYEKPTALMYATPKKSLFYELTDDDVNIGFNEALNHFKSLENYIIRCNNSLEEAIKITPLYTDPNPFAWDHNIKQEAEKIWQKVMKK
;
A
#
# COMPACT_ATOMS: atom_id res chain seq x y z
N MET A 1 14.41 32.36 -22.36
CA MET A 1 13.50 31.21 -22.56
C MET A 1 13.43 30.45 -21.24
N SER A 2 12.30 30.51 -20.52
CA SER A 2 12.14 29.77 -19.29
C SER A 2 12.12 28.28 -19.65
N ALA A 3 13.14 27.56 -19.20
CA ALA A 3 13.14 26.10 -19.31
C ALA A 3 11.84 25.58 -18.70
N ASN A 4 11.11 24.76 -19.42
CA ASN A 4 9.88 24.12 -18.93
C ASN A 4 10.27 23.20 -17.77
N ILE A 5 10.30 23.75 -16.55
CA ILE A 5 10.67 23.04 -15.32
C ILE A 5 9.52 22.06 -15.03
N LYS A 6 9.77 20.78 -15.21
CA LYS A 6 8.79 19.73 -14.88
C LYS A 6 8.52 19.78 -13.39
N PRO A 7 7.26 19.90 -12.93
CA PRO A 7 6.94 19.89 -11.51
C PRO A 7 7.25 18.51 -10.90
N LEU A 8 7.69 18.51 -9.65
CA LEU A 8 7.94 17.30 -8.88
C LEU A 8 6.63 16.55 -8.59
N ILE A 9 5.59 17.29 -8.22
CA ILE A 9 4.23 16.79 -8.03
C ILE A 9 3.24 17.62 -8.86
N LYS A 10 2.12 17.00 -9.22
CA LYS A 10 1.03 17.67 -9.93
C LYS A 10 0.22 18.58 -9.00
N GLU A 11 -0.54 19.50 -9.58
CA GLU A 11 -1.42 20.43 -8.82
C GLU A 11 -2.49 19.69 -7.99
N ASP A 12 -2.99 18.56 -8.49
CA ASP A 12 -4.00 17.73 -7.83
C ASP A 12 -3.41 16.69 -6.86
N PHE A 13 -2.16 16.88 -6.43
CA PHE A 13 -1.46 15.96 -5.54
C PHE A 13 -2.24 15.73 -4.24
N LYS A 14 -2.26 14.47 -3.85
CA LYS A 14 -2.82 14.01 -2.58
C LYS A 14 -1.82 13.11 -1.88
N HIS A 15 -1.66 13.29 -0.60
CA HIS A 15 -0.90 12.34 0.21
C HIS A 15 -1.58 10.96 0.17
N SER A 16 -0.77 9.92 0.24
CA SER A 16 -1.19 8.61 0.71
C SER A 16 -0.13 8.09 1.68
N PHE A 17 -0.53 7.28 2.65
CA PHE A 17 0.42 6.76 3.62
C PHE A 17 1.58 6.01 2.92
N SER A 18 1.28 5.16 1.94
CA SER A 18 2.29 4.42 1.17
C SER A 18 3.26 5.34 0.43
N SER A 19 2.79 6.48 -0.09
CA SER A 19 3.65 7.47 -0.75
C SER A 19 4.60 8.13 0.25
N ALA A 20 4.10 8.64 1.37
CA ALA A 20 4.90 9.32 2.37
C ALA A 20 5.89 8.36 3.08
N SER A 21 5.45 7.14 3.40
CA SER A 21 6.31 6.09 3.95
C SER A 21 7.43 5.71 2.98
N LYS A 22 7.14 5.61 1.68
CA LYS A 22 8.17 5.39 0.65
C LYS A 22 9.17 6.53 0.61
N PHE A 23 8.72 7.77 0.68
CA PHE A 23 9.60 8.95 0.71
C PHE A 23 10.56 8.92 1.90
N VAL A 24 10.04 8.68 3.09
CA VAL A 24 10.87 8.64 4.32
C VAL A 24 11.92 7.52 4.27
N LYS A 25 11.58 6.38 3.68
CA LYS A 25 12.50 5.23 3.55
C LYS A 25 13.55 5.43 2.45
N ASN A 26 13.14 5.95 1.31
CA ASN A 26 14.00 6.14 0.15
C ASN A 26 13.49 7.29 -0.73
N PRO A 27 13.94 8.53 -0.49
CA PRO A 27 13.51 9.69 -1.27
C PRO A 27 13.78 9.54 -2.78
N SER A 28 14.89 8.93 -3.18
CA SER A 28 15.20 8.77 -4.60
C SER A 28 14.26 7.78 -5.29
N GLU A 29 13.87 6.70 -4.64
CA GLU A 29 12.84 5.78 -5.15
C GLU A 29 11.47 6.48 -5.25
N TRP A 30 11.15 7.32 -4.27
CA TRP A 30 9.93 8.12 -4.32
C TRP A 30 9.92 9.08 -5.51
N ILE A 31 11.04 9.77 -5.80
CA ILE A 31 11.19 10.64 -6.98
C ILE A 31 10.97 9.83 -8.27
N CYS A 32 11.57 8.66 -8.37
CA CYS A 32 11.38 7.78 -9.53
C CYS A 32 9.92 7.42 -9.71
N HIS A 33 9.26 7.00 -8.65
CA HIS A 33 7.89 6.51 -8.70
C HIS A 33 6.86 7.63 -8.95
N TYR A 34 6.95 8.73 -8.20
CA TYR A 34 5.93 9.79 -8.21
C TYR A 34 6.32 11.00 -9.08
N GLY A 35 7.60 11.39 -9.10
CA GLY A 35 8.09 12.48 -9.91
C GLY A 35 8.30 12.11 -11.38
N LEU A 36 8.94 10.96 -11.63
CA LEU A 36 9.27 10.49 -12.97
C LEU A 36 8.22 9.55 -13.56
N GLY A 37 7.35 8.96 -12.74
CA GLY A 37 6.36 7.97 -13.18
C GLY A 37 6.94 6.58 -13.47
N LEU A 38 8.17 6.32 -13.04
CA LEU A 38 8.84 5.02 -13.21
C LEU A 38 8.30 4.06 -12.14
N ARG A 39 7.40 3.16 -12.53
CA ARG A 39 6.75 2.22 -11.62
C ARG A 39 7.18 0.79 -11.91
N SER A 40 7.58 0.09 -10.87
CA SER A 40 7.76 -1.36 -10.96
C SER A 40 6.45 -2.05 -11.33
N PRO A 41 6.47 -3.06 -12.19
CA PRO A 41 5.29 -3.87 -12.45
C PRO A 41 4.83 -4.58 -11.17
N SER A 42 3.55 -4.94 -11.11
CA SER A 42 3.04 -5.74 -9.99
C SER A 42 3.79 -7.06 -9.89
N ASN A 43 4.26 -7.39 -8.70
CA ASN A 43 4.90 -8.68 -8.44
C ASN A 43 3.88 -9.73 -7.98
N ALA A 44 4.33 -10.99 -7.91
CA ALA A 44 3.46 -12.11 -7.53
C ALA A 44 2.90 -11.95 -6.11
N ALA A 45 3.67 -11.40 -5.16
CA ALA A 45 3.22 -11.18 -3.79
C ALA A 45 2.10 -10.13 -3.70
N MET A 46 2.22 -9.02 -4.44
CA MET A 46 1.16 -8.00 -4.52
C MET A 46 -0.10 -8.58 -5.15
N THR A 47 0.06 -9.34 -6.25
CA THR A 47 -1.07 -9.96 -6.95
C THR A 47 -1.76 -10.99 -6.05
N ARG A 48 -1.00 -11.82 -5.31
CA ARG A 48 -1.53 -12.75 -4.31
C ARG A 48 -2.37 -12.02 -3.26
N GLY A 49 -1.85 -10.93 -2.68
CA GLY A 49 -2.54 -10.14 -1.67
C GLY A 49 -3.87 -9.60 -2.17
N ASN A 50 -3.85 -8.90 -3.30
CA ASN A 50 -5.05 -8.32 -3.91
C ASN A 50 -6.11 -9.37 -4.24
N LEU A 51 -5.68 -10.55 -4.73
CA LEU A 51 -6.63 -11.61 -5.06
C LEU A 51 -7.19 -12.33 -3.83
N ALA A 52 -6.38 -12.51 -2.78
CA ALA A 52 -6.86 -13.08 -1.52
C ALA A 52 -7.89 -12.16 -0.86
N GLU A 53 -7.63 -10.86 -0.81
CA GLU A 53 -8.54 -9.84 -0.30
C GLU A 53 -9.85 -9.78 -1.11
N PHE A 54 -9.75 -9.67 -2.44
CA PHE A 54 -10.92 -9.69 -3.32
C PHE A 54 -11.74 -10.98 -3.16
N GLY A 55 -11.07 -12.12 -3.02
CA GLY A 55 -11.73 -13.40 -2.80
C GLY A 55 -12.51 -13.47 -1.50
N THR A 56 -11.94 -12.92 -0.44
CA THR A 56 -12.61 -12.81 0.86
C THR A 56 -13.86 -11.96 0.76
N TYR A 57 -13.76 -10.76 0.15
CA TYR A 57 -14.93 -9.90 -0.09
C TYR A 57 -16.02 -10.62 -0.86
N TYR A 58 -15.64 -11.25 -1.98
CA TYR A 58 -16.60 -11.90 -2.86
C TYR A 58 -17.33 -13.06 -2.16
N LYS A 59 -16.60 -13.88 -1.39
CA LYS A 59 -17.18 -14.97 -0.62
C LYS A 59 -18.19 -14.49 0.42
N ILE A 60 -17.81 -13.49 1.25
CA ILE A 60 -18.68 -12.96 2.29
C ILE A 60 -19.91 -12.28 1.69
N LYS A 61 -19.75 -11.46 0.66
CA LYS A 61 -20.85 -10.70 0.07
C LYS A 61 -21.87 -11.58 -0.65
N ARG A 62 -21.45 -12.73 -1.18
CA ARG A 62 -22.34 -13.65 -1.91
C ARG A 62 -22.78 -14.86 -1.10
N GLY A 63 -22.35 -15.02 0.15
CA GLY A 63 -22.70 -16.17 0.98
C GLY A 63 -22.27 -17.49 0.36
N MET A 64 -21.10 -17.53 -0.26
CA MET A 64 -20.68 -18.62 -1.14
C MET A 64 -20.37 -19.91 -0.42
N ASN A 65 -21.21 -20.92 -0.59
CA ASN A 65 -20.91 -22.32 -0.28
C ASN A 65 -20.22 -23.02 -1.46
N GLY A 66 -19.29 -23.89 -1.16
CA GLY A 66 -18.47 -24.80 -2.01
C GLY A 66 -18.54 -24.81 -3.56
N LYS A 67 -19.71 -24.61 -4.19
CA LYS A 67 -19.86 -24.56 -5.66
C LYS A 67 -19.24 -23.31 -6.26
N ASP A 68 -19.32 -22.20 -5.57
CA ASP A 68 -18.82 -20.90 -6.02
C ASP A 68 -17.32 -20.75 -5.73
N GLY A 69 -16.76 -21.51 -4.79
CA GLY A 69 -15.31 -21.60 -4.58
C GLY A 69 -14.55 -22.00 -5.83
N LYS A 70 -15.17 -22.83 -6.72
CA LYS A 70 -14.56 -23.20 -8.02
C LYS A 70 -14.51 -22.03 -9.00
N ALA A 71 -15.54 -21.18 -9.04
CA ALA A 71 -15.56 -20.00 -9.90
C ALA A 71 -14.52 -18.99 -9.45
N PHE A 72 -14.38 -18.77 -8.15
CA PHE A 72 -13.36 -17.93 -7.58
C PHE A 72 -11.95 -18.45 -7.87
N SER A 73 -11.68 -19.73 -7.66
CA SER A 73 -10.39 -20.36 -7.98
C SER A 73 -10.03 -20.15 -9.45
N LYS A 74 -10.98 -20.36 -10.37
CA LYS A 74 -10.78 -20.11 -11.80
C LYS A 74 -10.45 -18.66 -12.12
N LEU A 75 -11.06 -17.69 -11.42
CA LEU A 75 -10.76 -16.27 -11.60
C LEU A 75 -9.33 -15.94 -11.17
N ILE A 76 -8.89 -16.47 -10.01
CA ILE A 76 -7.51 -16.30 -9.53
C ILE A 76 -6.53 -16.91 -10.53
N GLU A 77 -6.77 -18.15 -10.96
CA GLU A 77 -5.94 -18.84 -11.96
C GLU A 77 -5.81 -18.01 -13.24
N HIS A 78 -6.94 -17.53 -13.77
CA HIS A 78 -6.94 -16.71 -14.98
C HIS A 78 -6.08 -15.45 -14.82
N ARG A 79 -6.20 -14.75 -13.69
CA ARG A 79 -5.43 -13.55 -13.43
C ARG A 79 -3.93 -13.83 -13.31
N PHE A 80 -3.51 -14.85 -12.59
CA PHE A 80 -2.10 -15.21 -12.46
C PHE A 80 -1.49 -15.69 -13.78
N LYS A 81 -2.20 -16.52 -14.53
CA LYS A 81 -1.74 -17.01 -15.86
C LYS A 81 -1.56 -15.85 -16.85
N LYS A 82 -2.45 -14.84 -16.81
CA LYS A 82 -2.33 -13.63 -17.63
C LYS A 82 -1.07 -12.82 -17.33
N LEU A 83 -0.62 -12.81 -16.08
CA LEU A 83 0.56 -12.05 -15.63
C LEU A 83 1.89 -12.80 -15.82
N LYS A 84 1.85 -14.06 -16.25
CA LYS A 84 3.01 -14.89 -16.56
C LYS A 84 4.08 -14.95 -15.46
N PHE A 85 3.68 -14.98 -14.19
CA PHE A 85 4.61 -15.09 -13.07
C PHE A 85 5.26 -16.46 -13.01
N LEU A 86 6.53 -16.49 -12.63
CA LEU A 86 7.20 -17.72 -12.21
C LEU A 86 6.49 -18.26 -10.95
N ASN A 87 6.30 -19.58 -10.89
CA ASN A 87 5.59 -20.28 -9.81
C ASN A 87 4.11 -19.86 -9.63
N ALA A 88 3.43 -19.50 -10.71
CA ALA A 88 2.04 -19.05 -10.68
C ALA A 88 1.11 -20.01 -9.91
N ASP A 89 1.27 -21.33 -10.06
CA ASP A 89 0.42 -22.33 -9.40
C ASP A 89 0.53 -22.28 -7.87
N ASN A 90 1.74 -22.10 -7.33
CA ASN A 90 1.93 -21.93 -5.88
C ASN A 90 1.32 -20.62 -5.39
N GLU A 91 1.45 -19.53 -6.14
CA GLU A 91 0.87 -18.25 -5.76
C GLU A 91 -0.65 -18.26 -5.85
N ILE A 92 -1.23 -18.97 -6.82
CA ILE A 92 -2.68 -19.21 -6.92
C ILE A 92 -3.18 -19.94 -5.67
N LYS A 93 -2.53 -21.06 -5.33
CA LYS A 93 -2.88 -21.84 -4.15
C LYS A 93 -2.77 -20.98 -2.88
N ASN A 94 -1.66 -20.27 -2.71
CA ASN A 94 -1.44 -19.40 -1.56
C ASN A 94 -2.52 -18.30 -1.47
N ALA A 95 -2.94 -17.70 -2.58
CA ALA A 95 -4.00 -16.68 -2.58
C ALA A 95 -5.35 -17.26 -2.11
N ILE A 96 -5.69 -18.47 -2.57
CA ILE A 96 -6.92 -19.15 -2.18
C ILE A 96 -6.91 -19.50 -0.68
N ASP A 97 -5.80 -20.10 -0.21
CA ASP A 97 -5.66 -20.51 1.19
C ASP A 97 -5.71 -19.28 2.12
N ILE A 98 -5.05 -18.18 1.75
CA ILE A 98 -5.09 -16.92 2.50
C ILE A 98 -6.51 -16.35 2.54
N ALA A 99 -7.25 -16.36 1.43
CA ALA A 99 -8.65 -15.90 1.40
C ALA A 99 -9.55 -16.73 2.34
N VAL A 100 -9.32 -18.04 2.44
CA VAL A 100 -10.03 -18.91 3.41
C VAL A 100 -9.71 -18.50 4.84
N HIS A 101 -8.45 -18.19 5.14
CA HIS A 101 -8.07 -17.74 6.48
C HIS A 101 -8.60 -16.36 6.84
N PHE A 102 -8.67 -15.43 5.89
CA PHE A 102 -9.33 -14.15 6.09
C PHE A 102 -10.82 -14.31 6.37
N GLU A 103 -11.51 -15.09 5.53
CA GLU A 103 -12.92 -15.41 5.74
C GLU A 103 -13.16 -16.00 7.13
N LYS A 104 -12.37 -16.99 7.54
CA LYS A 104 -12.47 -17.63 8.86
C LYS A 104 -12.36 -16.62 9.99
N ILE A 105 -11.38 -15.73 9.99
CA ILE A 105 -11.23 -14.67 10.99
C ILE A 105 -12.48 -13.78 11.04
N LEU A 106 -12.96 -13.32 9.90
CA LEU A 106 -14.12 -12.43 9.84
C LEU A 106 -15.38 -13.13 10.40
N TYR A 107 -15.54 -14.43 10.14
CA TYR A 107 -16.61 -15.23 10.73
C TYR A 107 -16.47 -15.39 12.26
N GLU A 108 -15.28 -15.71 12.76
CA GLU A 108 -14.99 -15.85 14.18
C GLU A 108 -15.22 -14.55 14.95
N ARG A 109 -14.98 -13.40 14.31
CA ARG A 109 -15.22 -12.06 14.85
C ARG A 109 -16.63 -11.53 14.58
N GLN A 110 -17.53 -12.35 14.00
CA GLN A 110 -18.90 -11.97 13.63
C GLN A 110 -18.98 -10.79 12.63
N LEU A 111 -17.92 -10.54 11.89
CA LEU A 111 -17.81 -9.49 10.88
C LEU A 111 -18.29 -10.00 9.52
N ARG A 112 -19.61 -10.02 9.33
CA ARG A 112 -20.27 -10.61 8.14
C ARG A 112 -20.88 -9.58 7.20
N ASP A 113 -21.22 -8.39 7.70
CA ASP A 113 -21.86 -7.34 6.92
C ASP A 113 -20.86 -6.26 6.53
N ILE A 114 -20.16 -6.51 5.41
CA ILE A 114 -19.22 -5.56 4.83
C ILE A 114 -20.04 -4.39 4.24
N LYS A 115 -19.91 -3.19 4.82
CA LYS A 115 -20.58 -1.97 4.36
C LYS A 115 -19.92 -1.44 3.10
N SER A 116 -18.59 -1.41 3.07
CA SER A 116 -17.82 -1.03 1.87
C SER A 116 -16.54 -1.84 1.73
N TYR A 117 -16.06 -1.96 0.49
CA TYR A 117 -14.84 -2.64 0.10
C TYR A 117 -14.04 -1.75 -0.84
N GLN A 118 -12.73 -1.61 -0.60
CA GLN A 118 -11.83 -0.75 -1.38
C GLN A 118 -12.37 0.68 -1.50
N ARG A 119 -12.91 1.21 -0.40
CA ARG A 119 -13.46 2.58 -0.40
C ARG A 119 -12.32 3.59 -0.43
N GLU A 120 -12.38 4.47 -1.42
CA GLU A 120 -11.53 5.65 -1.47
C GLU A 120 -12.19 6.81 -0.71
N GLU A 121 -11.39 7.49 0.12
CA GLU A 121 -11.78 8.74 0.76
C GLU A 121 -10.63 9.73 0.74
N ILE A 122 -10.97 11.02 0.61
CA ILE A 122 -10.01 12.13 0.59
C ILE A 122 -10.43 13.11 1.67
N LYS A 123 -9.52 13.35 2.63
CA LYS A 123 -9.77 14.29 3.75
C LYS A 123 -8.68 15.37 3.82
N LYS A 124 -9.11 16.59 4.13
CA LYS A 124 -8.19 17.63 4.58
C LYS A 124 -7.80 17.33 6.03
N VAL A 125 -6.53 17.46 6.32
CA VAL A 125 -5.99 17.23 7.66
C VAL A 125 -5.32 18.52 8.12
N GLU A 126 -5.65 18.96 9.31
CA GLU A 126 -5.08 20.18 9.89
C GLU A 126 -3.54 20.10 9.96
N GLY A 127 -2.89 21.20 9.58
CA GLY A 127 -1.42 21.25 9.54
C GLY A 127 -0.76 20.58 8.34
N LEU A 128 -1.54 20.10 7.36
CA LEU A 128 -1.06 19.63 6.06
C LEU A 128 -1.55 20.53 4.93
N LYS A 129 -0.66 20.80 3.96
CA LYS A 129 -0.97 21.59 2.76
C LYS A 129 -1.83 20.78 1.78
N TYR A 130 -1.55 19.49 1.63
CA TYR A 130 -2.25 18.62 0.67
C TYR A 130 -3.19 17.66 1.38
N PRO A 131 -4.36 17.35 0.79
CA PRO A 131 -5.30 16.40 1.38
C PRO A 131 -4.72 15.00 1.41
N VAL A 132 -5.24 14.18 2.32
CA VAL A 132 -4.86 12.77 2.48
C VAL A 132 -5.89 11.88 1.79
N ARG A 133 -5.41 11.01 0.93
CA ARG A 133 -6.17 9.98 0.22
C ARG A 133 -5.97 8.63 0.91
N MET A 134 -7.05 8.00 1.26
CA MET A 134 -7.10 6.72 1.97
C MET A 134 -7.86 5.68 1.15
N PHE A 135 -7.48 4.42 1.32
CA PHE A 135 -8.21 3.26 0.80
C PHE A 135 -8.39 2.26 1.92
N THR A 136 -9.65 1.95 2.26
CA THR A 136 -9.98 0.94 3.27
C THR A 136 -10.26 -0.39 2.58
N ASP A 137 -9.65 -1.49 3.05
CA ASP A 137 -9.92 -2.81 2.48
C ASP A 137 -11.34 -3.28 2.81
N PHE A 138 -11.68 -3.38 4.09
CA PHE A 138 -13.02 -3.76 4.54
C PHE A 138 -13.54 -2.75 5.56
N GLU A 139 -14.70 -2.19 5.33
CA GLU A 139 -15.40 -1.35 6.28
C GLU A 139 -16.66 -2.07 6.78
N PHE A 140 -16.77 -2.19 8.09
CA PHE A 140 -17.94 -2.67 8.81
C PHE A 140 -18.61 -1.48 9.51
N GLU A 141 -19.76 -1.72 10.18
CA GLU A 141 -20.49 -0.66 10.89
C GLU A 141 -19.59 0.10 11.86
N ASN A 142 -18.88 -0.62 12.73
CA ASN A 142 -18.10 -0.04 13.83
C ASN A 142 -16.60 -0.36 13.75
N LEU A 143 -16.10 -0.85 12.62
CA LEU A 143 -14.71 -1.29 12.49
C LEU A 143 -14.23 -1.17 11.06
N ILE A 144 -12.98 -0.75 10.88
CA ILE A 144 -12.24 -0.87 9.61
C ILE A 144 -11.20 -1.97 9.77
N VAL A 145 -11.15 -2.90 8.82
CA VAL A 145 -10.18 -4.01 8.83
C VAL A 145 -9.31 -3.93 7.59
N ASP A 146 -8.01 -3.92 7.80
CA ASP A 146 -7.01 -3.92 6.74
C ASP A 146 -6.38 -5.30 6.62
N ALA A 147 -6.39 -5.87 5.42
CA ALA A 147 -5.95 -7.23 5.14
C ALA A 147 -4.49 -7.28 4.68
N LYS A 148 -3.68 -8.07 5.35
CA LYS A 148 -2.25 -8.21 5.05
C LYS A 148 -1.89 -9.66 4.74
N SER A 149 -1.79 -9.99 3.46
CA SER A 149 -1.31 -11.29 3.02
C SER A 149 0.21 -11.41 3.24
N THR A 150 0.65 -12.52 3.80
CA THR A 150 2.08 -12.77 4.06
C THR A 150 2.37 -14.26 3.98
N LEU A 151 3.63 -14.63 3.77
CA LEU A 151 4.06 -16.04 3.86
C LEU A 151 4.52 -16.43 5.27
N ARG A 152 4.80 -15.44 6.13
CA ARG A 152 5.16 -15.63 7.54
C ARG A 152 4.41 -14.62 8.39
N LEU A 153 3.66 -15.09 9.40
CA LEU A 153 3.01 -14.20 10.34
C LEU A 153 4.06 -13.41 11.15
N PRO A 154 3.87 -12.10 11.29
CA PRO A 154 4.67 -11.32 12.21
C PRO A 154 4.32 -11.70 13.66
N SER A 155 5.29 -11.63 14.57
CA SER A 155 5.06 -11.79 16.02
C SER A 155 4.25 -10.62 16.60
N THR A 156 4.49 -9.43 16.04
CA THR A 156 3.76 -8.19 16.36
C THR A 156 3.43 -7.47 15.05
N PRO A 157 2.39 -6.65 14.99
CA PRO A 157 2.11 -5.85 13.81
C PRO A 157 3.30 -5.01 13.37
N LYS A 158 3.48 -4.88 12.05
CA LYS A 158 4.54 -4.02 11.53
C LYS A 158 4.19 -2.57 11.82
N ILE A 159 5.18 -1.80 12.23
CA ILE A 159 4.99 -0.38 12.56
C ILE A 159 4.36 0.44 11.43
N ASP A 160 4.70 0.17 10.17
CA ASP A 160 4.07 0.85 9.03
C ASP A 160 2.57 0.53 8.91
N HIS A 161 2.15 -0.67 9.30
CA HIS A 161 0.74 -1.01 9.30
C HIS A 161 0.00 -0.33 10.46
N ILE A 162 0.65 -0.21 11.64
CA ILE A 162 0.14 0.57 12.77
C ILE A 162 -0.02 2.04 12.36
N ARG A 163 0.99 2.64 11.71
CA ARG A 163 0.94 4.03 11.21
C ARG A 163 -0.22 4.25 10.25
N GLN A 164 -0.39 3.33 9.30
CA GLN A 164 -1.49 3.40 8.33
C GLN A 164 -2.84 3.32 9.02
N GLN A 165 -3.00 2.36 9.94
CA GLN A 165 -4.28 2.13 10.60
C GLN A 165 -4.57 3.17 11.69
N GLY A 166 -3.58 3.69 12.39
CA GLY A 166 -3.72 4.81 13.31
C GLY A 166 -4.21 6.07 12.58
N LEU A 167 -3.64 6.35 11.39
CA LEU A 167 -4.11 7.42 10.52
C LEU A 167 -5.60 7.20 10.13
N TYR A 168 -5.95 6.00 9.69
CA TYR A 168 -7.32 5.69 9.27
C TYR A 168 -8.28 5.77 10.44
N SER A 169 -7.94 5.22 11.61
CA SER A 169 -8.78 5.29 12.80
C SER A 169 -9.14 6.73 13.16
N LYS A 170 -8.16 7.63 13.19
CA LYS A 170 -8.40 9.05 13.49
C LYS A 170 -9.22 9.76 12.42
N LEU A 171 -8.94 9.51 11.15
CA LEU A 171 -9.62 10.22 10.07
C LEU A 171 -11.03 9.69 9.78
N TYR A 172 -11.30 8.41 10.00
CA TYR A 172 -12.65 7.82 9.89
C TYR A 172 -13.45 7.90 11.19
N GLU A 173 -12.80 8.25 12.32
CA GLU A 173 -13.41 8.22 13.66
C GLU A 173 -13.99 6.84 14.01
N LYS A 174 -13.28 5.80 13.59
CA LYS A 174 -13.64 4.40 13.79
C LYS A 174 -12.44 3.59 14.29
N PRO A 175 -12.65 2.62 15.17
CA PRO A 175 -11.65 1.61 15.47
C PRO A 175 -11.10 0.94 14.20
N THR A 176 -9.85 0.52 14.24
CA THR A 176 -9.21 -0.21 13.13
C THR A 176 -8.56 -1.48 13.62
N ALA A 177 -8.48 -2.47 12.74
CA ALA A 177 -7.80 -3.72 13.00
C ALA A 177 -6.96 -4.16 11.80
N LEU A 178 -5.95 -4.95 12.08
CA LEU A 178 -5.08 -5.60 11.11
C LEU A 178 -5.40 -7.09 11.06
N MET A 179 -5.66 -7.60 9.88
CA MET A 179 -5.91 -9.01 9.65
C MET A 179 -4.77 -9.59 8.82
N TYR A 180 -3.89 -10.37 9.45
CA TYR A 180 -2.81 -11.07 8.76
C TYR A 180 -3.21 -12.49 8.43
N ALA A 181 -2.91 -12.94 7.23
CA ALA A 181 -3.03 -14.37 6.90
C ALA A 181 -1.86 -14.87 6.06
N THR A 182 -1.51 -16.13 6.33
CA THR A 182 -0.63 -16.97 5.54
C THR A 182 -1.46 -18.11 4.94
N PRO A 183 -0.92 -18.94 4.04
CA PRO A 183 -1.61 -20.15 3.58
C PRO A 183 -1.94 -21.19 4.68
N LYS A 184 -1.40 -21.03 5.89
CA LYS A 184 -1.53 -22.04 6.97
C LYS A 184 -2.23 -21.51 8.23
N LYS A 185 -2.19 -20.20 8.49
CA LYS A 185 -2.70 -19.61 9.73
C LYS A 185 -2.94 -18.12 9.57
N SER A 186 -3.67 -17.54 10.51
CA SER A 186 -4.03 -16.13 10.51
C SER A 186 -3.94 -15.52 11.91
N LEU A 187 -3.93 -14.19 11.96
CA LEU A 187 -3.86 -13.39 13.18
C LEU A 187 -4.74 -12.15 12.98
N PHE A 188 -5.51 -11.81 13.99
CA PHE A 188 -6.29 -10.57 14.05
C PHE A 188 -5.76 -9.70 15.19
N TYR A 189 -5.53 -8.43 14.90
CA TYR A 189 -4.99 -7.47 15.84
C TYR A 189 -5.83 -6.19 15.80
N GLU A 190 -6.54 -5.91 16.88
CA GLU A 190 -7.24 -4.65 17.08
C GLU A 190 -6.25 -3.62 17.62
N LEU A 191 -6.19 -2.44 17.01
CA LEU A 191 -5.31 -1.39 17.49
C LEU A 191 -5.80 -0.85 18.83
N THR A 192 -4.88 -0.71 19.76
CA THR A 192 -5.12 0.01 21.01
C THR A 192 -5.14 1.52 20.78
N ASP A 193 -5.67 2.29 21.72
CA ASP A 193 -5.63 3.76 21.65
C ASP A 193 -4.21 4.29 21.55
N ASP A 194 -3.24 3.64 22.21
CA ASP A 194 -1.82 3.98 22.11
C ASP A 194 -1.29 3.72 20.70
N ASP A 195 -1.60 2.57 20.09
CA ASP A 195 -1.23 2.27 18.70
C ASP A 195 -1.80 3.33 17.75
N VAL A 196 -3.06 3.70 17.95
CA VAL A 196 -3.74 4.72 17.14
C VAL A 196 -3.06 6.07 17.27
N ASN A 197 -2.76 6.52 18.50
CA ASN A 197 -2.12 7.81 18.74
C ASN A 197 -0.70 7.86 18.19
N ILE A 198 0.10 6.83 18.46
CA ILE A 198 1.48 6.71 17.93
C ILE A 198 1.43 6.66 16.40
N GLY A 199 0.59 5.79 15.84
CA GLY A 199 0.49 5.59 14.40
C GLY A 199 0.07 6.85 13.65
N PHE A 200 -0.92 7.58 14.17
CA PHE A 200 -1.39 8.83 13.60
C PHE A 200 -0.30 9.91 13.60
N ASN A 201 0.34 10.15 14.76
CA ASN A 201 1.36 11.18 14.88
C ASN A 201 2.57 10.90 13.97
N GLU A 202 3.02 9.63 13.89
CA GLU A 202 4.12 9.25 13.02
C GLU A 202 3.74 9.35 11.54
N ALA A 203 2.49 9.01 11.15
CA ALA A 203 2.01 9.21 9.79
C ALA A 203 1.98 10.70 9.40
N LEU A 204 1.51 11.58 10.30
CA LEU A 204 1.55 13.04 10.09
C LEU A 204 2.99 13.54 9.91
N ASN A 205 3.95 13.03 10.69
CA ASN A 205 5.35 13.40 10.53
C ASN A 205 5.91 12.98 9.17
N HIS A 206 5.49 11.82 8.63
CA HIS A 206 5.85 11.42 7.27
C HIS A 206 5.30 12.39 6.21
N PHE A 207 4.04 12.81 6.34
CA PHE A 207 3.45 13.79 5.41
C PHE A 207 4.14 15.14 5.49
N LYS A 208 4.36 15.67 6.68
CA LYS A 208 5.07 16.94 6.90
C LYS A 208 6.50 16.90 6.34
N SER A 209 7.21 15.78 6.51
CA SER A 209 8.55 15.58 5.96
C SER A 209 8.53 15.65 4.42
N LEU A 210 7.54 15.01 3.78
CA LEU A 210 7.38 15.07 2.34
C LEU A 210 7.00 16.48 1.86
N GLU A 211 6.08 17.18 2.55
CA GLU A 211 5.72 18.56 2.21
C GLU A 211 6.90 19.51 2.31
N ASN A 212 7.67 19.44 3.39
CA ASN A 212 8.88 20.24 3.57
C ASN A 212 9.90 19.99 2.46
N TYR A 213 10.04 18.74 2.04
CA TYR A 213 10.89 18.41 0.92
C TYR A 213 10.39 19.02 -0.40
N ILE A 214 9.09 18.91 -0.70
CA ILE A 214 8.49 19.52 -1.90
C ILE A 214 8.70 21.04 -1.91
N ILE A 215 8.50 21.71 -0.76
CA ILE A 215 8.73 23.16 -0.60
C ILE A 215 10.21 23.48 -0.84
N ARG A 216 11.13 22.74 -0.23
CA ARG A 216 12.58 22.94 -0.38
C ARG A 216 13.06 22.84 -1.83
N CYS A 217 12.41 21.97 -2.61
CA CYS A 217 12.71 21.80 -4.05
C CYS A 217 11.93 22.81 -4.93
N ASN A 218 11.16 23.75 -4.37
CA ASN A 218 10.26 24.62 -5.13
C ASN A 218 9.34 23.86 -6.09
N ASN A 219 8.90 22.68 -5.70
CA ASN A 219 8.15 21.73 -6.56
C ASN A 219 8.85 21.43 -7.91
N SER A 220 10.16 21.56 -7.98
CA SER A 220 10.96 21.30 -9.19
C SER A 220 11.55 19.88 -9.15
N LEU A 221 11.26 19.08 -10.17
CA LEU A 221 11.85 17.74 -10.31
C LEU A 221 13.37 17.80 -10.46
N GLU A 222 13.89 18.78 -11.19
CA GLU A 222 15.34 18.97 -11.38
C GLU A 222 16.03 19.29 -10.05
N GLU A 223 15.49 20.21 -9.26
CA GLU A 223 16.01 20.56 -7.93
C GLU A 223 15.92 19.37 -6.96
N ALA A 224 14.82 18.62 -7.01
CA ALA A 224 14.66 17.41 -6.20
C ALA A 224 15.77 16.37 -6.50
N ILE A 225 16.10 16.16 -7.77
CA ILE A 225 17.18 15.27 -8.20
C ILE A 225 18.54 15.79 -7.72
N LYS A 226 18.80 17.08 -7.84
CA LYS A 226 20.09 17.69 -7.43
C LYS A 226 20.38 17.53 -5.94
N ILE A 227 19.36 17.69 -5.09
CA ILE A 227 19.54 17.62 -3.62
C ILE A 227 19.37 16.22 -3.05
N THR A 228 18.96 15.24 -3.85
CA THR A 228 18.72 13.87 -3.39
C THR A 228 19.73 12.91 -4.03
N PRO A 229 20.65 12.35 -3.26
CA PRO A 229 21.52 11.29 -3.76
C PRO A 229 20.68 10.11 -4.27
N LEU A 230 21.10 9.54 -5.39
CA LEU A 230 20.50 8.31 -5.87
C LEU A 230 20.93 7.17 -4.95
N TYR A 231 20.03 6.74 -4.09
CA TYR A 231 20.27 5.57 -3.25
C TYR A 231 19.86 4.30 -3.99
N THR A 232 20.84 3.53 -4.36
CA THR A 232 20.66 2.24 -5.03
C THR A 232 20.97 1.14 -4.01
N ASP A 233 19.92 0.66 -3.30
CA ASP A 233 20.08 -0.49 -2.42
C ASP A 233 20.66 -1.65 -3.22
N PRO A 234 21.72 -2.32 -2.75
CA PRO A 234 22.26 -3.52 -3.36
C PRO A 234 21.26 -4.69 -3.31
N ASN A 235 20.23 -4.63 -2.45
CA ASN A 235 19.19 -5.63 -2.41
C ASN A 235 18.37 -5.64 -3.70
N PRO A 236 18.44 -6.71 -4.53
CA PRO A 236 17.74 -6.77 -5.81
C PRO A 236 16.22 -6.78 -5.68
N PHE A 237 15.68 -6.99 -4.47
CA PHE A 237 14.24 -6.96 -4.18
C PHE A 237 13.73 -5.56 -3.82
N ALA A 238 14.61 -4.59 -3.57
CA ALA A 238 14.21 -3.24 -3.20
C ALA A 238 13.89 -2.37 -4.42
N TRP A 239 14.55 -2.62 -5.56
CA TRP A 239 14.37 -1.88 -6.80
C TRP A 239 14.22 -2.83 -7.99
N ASP A 240 13.31 -2.49 -8.91
CA ASP A 240 13.31 -3.07 -10.24
C ASP A 240 14.58 -2.63 -10.99
N HIS A 241 15.31 -3.60 -11.59
CA HIS A 241 16.59 -3.35 -12.25
C HIS A 241 16.48 -2.32 -13.37
N ASN A 242 15.40 -2.35 -14.15
CA ASN A 242 15.20 -1.43 -15.27
C ASN A 242 14.97 0.00 -14.75
N ILE A 243 14.22 0.14 -13.65
CA ILE A 243 13.99 1.45 -13.01
C ILE A 243 15.30 2.01 -12.47
N LYS A 244 16.13 1.18 -11.85
CA LYS A 244 17.44 1.60 -11.35
C LYS A 244 18.33 2.14 -12.46
N GLN A 245 18.46 1.42 -13.57
CA GLN A 245 19.24 1.85 -14.71
C GLN A 245 18.74 3.17 -15.31
N GLU A 246 17.43 3.31 -15.43
CA GLU A 246 16.82 4.54 -15.96
C GLU A 246 17.03 5.73 -15.00
N ALA A 247 16.90 5.50 -13.70
CA ALA A 247 17.19 6.49 -12.67
C ALA A 247 18.66 6.96 -12.74
N GLU A 248 19.62 6.04 -12.85
CA GLU A 248 21.04 6.36 -12.97
C GLU A 248 21.32 7.30 -14.16
N LYS A 249 20.75 7.02 -15.33
CA LYS A 249 20.87 7.88 -16.52
C LYS A 249 20.30 9.28 -16.28
N ILE A 250 19.13 9.38 -15.62
CA ILE A 250 18.48 10.66 -15.34
C ILE A 250 19.32 11.49 -14.36
N TRP A 251 19.78 10.88 -13.25
CA TRP A 251 20.65 11.57 -12.28
C TRP A 251 21.93 12.07 -12.93
N GLN A 252 22.62 11.22 -13.69
CA GLN A 252 23.83 11.61 -14.40
C GLN A 252 23.60 12.80 -15.36
N LYS A 253 22.47 12.83 -16.06
CA LYS A 253 22.12 13.92 -16.97
C LYS A 253 21.84 15.23 -16.24
N VAL A 254 21.17 15.18 -15.09
CA VAL A 254 20.85 16.37 -14.30
C VAL A 254 22.08 16.92 -13.58
N MET A 255 22.92 16.04 -13.02
CA MET A 255 24.14 16.44 -12.28
C MET A 255 25.27 16.95 -13.18
N LYS A 256 25.21 16.73 -14.51
CA LYS A 256 26.20 17.27 -15.48
C LYS A 256 25.84 18.66 -16.02
N LYS A 257 24.66 19.19 -15.71
CA LYS A 257 24.23 20.54 -16.03
C LYS A 257 24.67 21.54 -14.98
#